data_90abb9a05f7d93e77615b8d85495ca4b
#
_entry.id   90abb9a05f7d93e77615b8d85495ca4b
#
_cell.length_a   1.000
_cell.length_b   1.000
_cell.length_c   1.000
_cell.angle_alpha   90.00
_cell.angle_beta   90.00
_cell.angle_gamma   90.00
#
_symmetry.space_group_name_H-M   'P 1'
#
loop_
_entity.id
_entity.type
_entity.pdbx_description
1 polymer ?
#
loop_
_entity_poly.entity_id
_entity_poly.type
_entity_poly.pdbx_seq_one_letter_code
_entity_poly.pdbx_strand_id
1 'polypeptide(L)'
;MKRLRSSVLAAVLMGAAVVVPASPLPSAASARGDVGRALDELTHGDGLPGAVARVTDRSGRTTAYVSGVADTETRSPMPRDGHLRMASNVKSMVATVVLQLVGADRMSLDAPVAAYLPGVVPARAGDADKITIRQLLRHTSGLHEYTDGLPDHQNFAPFAHYTRDDLLRLAFAKGPDFPPGTRWKYSGTGYLLLGMVIEKVTGHPWRSEVTTRIFDRAGMRDSYFPKEYEYGLRDPYAHGYLQLPAKGTAVTAADVTPLDPSRSDAGGDGISTPGDLTRFYTALLGGRLLRPDLLAQMQQVVPTPRSPGSPELAYGLGLGRYTLPCGGYAWGNGGTTRGFQTLSGLTTDGGGRVLRAVTIEVNSTFGPRPAEAAHFFAALFAGLCPRS
;
A
#
# COMPACT_ATOMS: atom_id res chain seq x y z
N MET A 1 79.87 59.07 -3.23
CA MET A 1 79.43 57.81 -3.89
C MET A 1 79.22 56.73 -2.81
N LYS A 2 78.05 56.63 -2.28
CA LYS A 2 77.70 55.61 -1.31
C LYS A 2 76.36 54.98 -1.74
N ARG A 3 76.34 53.68 -2.05
CA ARG A 3 75.16 52.91 -2.44
C ARG A 3 74.36 52.52 -1.16
N LEU A 4 73.10 52.93 -1.07
CA LEU A 4 72.15 52.39 -0.07
C LEU A 4 71.57 51.07 -0.58
N ARG A 5 71.68 50.05 0.23
CA ARG A 5 71.02 48.80 0.03
C ARG A 5 69.65 48.82 0.81
N SER A 6 68.59 48.75 0.08
CA SER A 6 67.22 48.55 0.70
C SER A 6 67.00 47.09 0.92
N SER A 7 66.76 46.74 2.18
CA SER A 7 66.33 45.39 2.60
C SER A 7 64.77 45.34 2.60
N VAL A 8 64.23 44.46 1.78
CA VAL A 8 62.79 44.18 1.78
C VAL A 8 62.50 43.03 2.75
N LEU A 9 61.77 43.35 3.79
CA LEU A 9 61.28 42.33 4.77
C LEU A 9 60.05 41.68 4.18
N ALA A 10 60.04 40.37 3.89
CA ALA A 10 58.92 39.60 3.46
C ALA A 10 58.21 39.06 4.73
N ALA A 11 57.02 39.54 4.99
CA ALA A 11 56.14 38.99 6.04
C ALA A 11 55.42 37.73 5.51
N VAL A 12 55.74 36.58 6.10
CA VAL A 12 55.03 35.31 5.83
C VAL A 12 53.79 35.27 6.72
N LEU A 13 52.63 35.43 6.12
CA LEU A 13 51.32 35.17 6.76
C LEU A 13 51.08 33.65 6.77
N MET A 14 51.24 33.00 7.93
CA MET A 14 50.76 31.66 8.17
C MET A 14 49.23 31.69 8.36
N GLY A 15 48.51 31.30 7.33
CA GLY A 15 47.07 31.05 7.42
C GLY A 15 46.80 29.73 8.16
N ALA A 16 46.25 29.82 9.37
CA ALA A 16 45.75 28.63 10.08
C ALA A 16 44.49 28.12 9.36
N ALA A 17 44.61 26.99 8.69
CA ALA A 17 43.42 26.28 8.15
C ALA A 17 42.61 25.70 9.31
N VAL A 18 41.42 26.28 9.55
CA VAL A 18 40.42 25.70 10.47
C VAL A 18 39.86 24.47 9.78
N VAL A 19 40.32 23.30 10.19
CA VAL A 19 39.69 22.02 9.84
C VAL A 19 38.39 21.91 10.61
N VAL A 20 37.26 22.20 9.97
CA VAL A 20 35.93 21.90 10.50
C VAL A 20 35.77 20.37 10.40
N PRO A 21 35.59 19.67 11.53
CA PRO A 21 35.35 18.24 11.46
C PRO A 21 34.01 18.01 10.72
N ALA A 22 34.06 17.31 9.59
CA ALA A 22 32.85 16.84 8.91
C ALA A 22 32.08 15.92 9.86
N SER A 23 30.88 16.32 10.25
CA SER A 23 29.99 15.45 11.03
C SER A 23 29.80 14.14 10.25
N PRO A 24 30.01 12.97 10.87
CA PRO A 24 29.86 11.71 10.18
C PRO A 24 28.41 11.57 9.70
N LEU A 25 28.23 11.37 8.40
CA LEU A 25 26.94 10.96 7.84
C LEU A 25 26.47 9.72 8.59
N PRO A 26 25.19 9.64 9.03
CA PRO A 26 24.72 8.48 9.78
C PRO A 26 24.94 7.22 8.95
N SER A 27 25.63 6.25 9.54
CA SER A 27 26.01 5.03 8.85
C SER A 27 24.75 4.22 8.50
N ALA A 28 24.79 3.50 7.36
CA ALA A 28 23.75 2.56 6.97
C ALA A 28 23.43 1.50 8.07
N ALA A 29 24.33 1.33 9.05
CA ALA A 29 24.17 0.47 10.21
C ALA A 29 23.16 1.01 11.25
N SER A 30 23.00 2.34 11.40
CA SER A 30 22.01 2.90 12.34
C SER A 30 20.58 2.77 11.79
N ALA A 31 20.37 2.99 10.49
CA ALA A 31 19.07 2.78 9.84
C ALA A 31 18.67 1.28 9.83
N ARG A 32 19.67 0.39 9.72
CA ARG A 32 19.48 -1.07 9.81
C ARG A 32 18.94 -1.49 11.17
N GLY A 33 19.47 -0.90 12.26
CA GLY A 33 19.03 -1.17 13.62
C GLY A 33 17.57 -0.75 13.90
N ASP A 34 17.11 0.37 13.33
CA ASP A 34 15.78 0.90 13.63
C ASP A 34 14.67 0.10 12.94
N VAL A 35 14.84 -0.27 11.68
CA VAL A 35 13.85 -1.11 10.97
C VAL A 35 13.80 -2.50 11.59
N GLY A 36 14.96 -3.12 11.89
CA GLY A 36 15.00 -4.44 12.52
C GLY A 36 14.29 -4.44 13.89
N ARG A 37 14.60 -3.46 14.74
CA ARG A 37 13.91 -3.32 16.04
C ARG A 37 12.40 -3.11 15.91
N ALA A 38 11.96 -2.33 14.91
CA ALA A 38 10.53 -2.13 14.68
C ALA A 38 9.82 -3.41 14.21
N LEU A 39 10.49 -4.28 13.44
CA LEU A 39 9.95 -5.59 13.10
C LEU A 39 9.95 -6.55 14.30
N ASP A 40 10.99 -6.48 15.16
CA ASP A 40 11.05 -7.28 16.39
C ASP A 40 9.93 -6.88 17.37
N GLU A 41 9.55 -5.60 17.43
CA GLU A 41 8.39 -5.17 18.22
C GLU A 41 7.09 -5.80 17.71
N LEU A 42 6.89 -5.86 16.39
CA LEU A 42 5.73 -6.53 15.80
C LEU A 42 5.69 -8.04 16.13
N THR A 43 6.83 -8.72 16.09
CA THR A 43 6.87 -10.17 16.28
C THR A 43 6.99 -10.60 17.74
N HIS A 44 7.86 -9.99 18.51
CA HIS A 44 8.13 -10.34 19.91
C HIS A 44 7.30 -9.51 20.90
N GLY A 45 7.02 -8.23 20.58
CA GLY A 45 6.19 -7.34 21.41
C GLY A 45 4.71 -7.59 21.20
N ASP A 46 4.24 -7.54 19.95
CA ASP A 46 2.82 -7.71 19.59
C ASP A 46 2.44 -9.18 19.38
N GLY A 47 3.41 -10.10 19.26
CA GLY A 47 3.19 -11.53 19.11
C GLY A 47 2.74 -11.96 17.69
N LEU A 48 3.05 -11.17 16.65
CA LEU A 48 2.80 -11.59 15.27
C LEU A 48 3.77 -12.72 14.88
N PRO A 49 3.35 -13.72 14.11
CA PRO A 49 4.22 -14.83 13.70
C PRO A 49 5.46 -14.37 12.94
N GLY A 50 5.31 -13.50 11.96
CA GLY A 50 6.43 -13.02 11.14
C GLY A 50 6.18 -11.69 10.49
N ALA A 51 7.28 -11.00 10.19
CA ALA A 51 7.30 -9.70 9.54
C ALA A 51 8.49 -9.60 8.57
N VAL A 52 8.30 -8.93 7.45
CA VAL A 52 9.34 -8.56 6.51
C VAL A 52 9.20 -7.10 6.12
N ALA A 53 10.33 -6.38 6.04
CA ALA A 53 10.40 -5.04 5.48
C ALA A 53 11.44 -5.00 4.37
N ARG A 54 11.06 -4.41 3.25
CA ARG A 54 11.97 -4.13 2.13
C ARG A 54 12.16 -2.62 2.01
N VAL A 55 13.41 -2.18 2.16
CA VAL A 55 13.79 -0.76 2.17
C VAL A 55 14.70 -0.48 0.99
N THR A 56 14.31 0.44 0.12
CA THR A 56 15.14 0.93 -0.98
C THR A 56 15.58 2.37 -0.66
N ASP A 57 16.87 2.62 -0.70
CA ASP A 57 17.46 3.93 -0.43
C ASP A 57 17.60 4.81 -1.70
N ARG A 58 18.10 6.03 -1.52
CA ARG A 58 18.29 7.01 -2.63
C ARG A 58 19.23 6.54 -3.74
N SER A 59 20.10 5.57 -3.45
CA SER A 59 21.02 5.00 -4.44
C SER A 59 20.36 3.87 -5.24
N GLY A 60 19.14 3.47 -4.88
CA GLY A 60 18.44 2.31 -5.45
C GLY A 60 18.84 0.98 -4.80
N ARG A 61 19.72 1.01 -3.78
CA ARG A 61 20.10 -0.19 -3.05
C ARG A 61 18.94 -0.64 -2.16
N THR A 62 18.58 -1.92 -2.27
CA THR A 62 17.50 -2.52 -1.51
C THR A 62 18.05 -3.46 -0.44
N THR A 63 17.51 -3.34 0.78
CA THR A 63 17.81 -4.22 1.92
C THR A 63 16.51 -4.82 2.43
N ALA A 64 16.49 -6.13 2.66
CA ALA A 64 15.37 -6.82 3.28
C ALA A 64 15.71 -7.17 4.74
N TYR A 65 14.79 -6.81 5.63
CA TYR A 65 14.80 -7.13 7.06
C TYR A 65 13.68 -8.12 7.33
N VAL A 66 13.94 -9.10 8.17
CA VAL A 66 12.97 -10.11 8.55
C VAL A 66 13.00 -10.32 10.06
N SER A 67 11.85 -10.63 10.65
CA SER A 67 11.69 -11.04 12.04
C SER A 67 10.62 -12.12 12.14
N GLY A 68 10.73 -13.01 13.11
CA GLY A 68 9.80 -14.12 13.30
C GLY A 68 9.89 -15.21 12.24
N VAL A 69 8.77 -15.90 12.01
CA VAL A 69 8.70 -17.13 11.19
C VAL A 69 7.62 -17.05 10.12
N ALA A 70 7.86 -17.74 9.01
CA ALA A 70 6.89 -17.91 7.94
C ALA A 70 5.80 -18.93 8.32
N ASP A 71 6.15 -19.91 9.11
CA ASP A 71 5.28 -20.98 9.55
C ASP A 71 5.50 -21.25 11.04
N THR A 72 4.43 -21.20 11.82
CA THR A 72 4.48 -21.36 13.28
C THR A 72 4.69 -22.82 13.71
N GLU A 73 4.33 -23.80 12.87
CA GLU A 73 4.49 -25.22 13.14
C GLU A 73 5.94 -25.66 12.87
N THR A 74 6.45 -25.41 11.67
CA THR A 74 7.81 -25.82 11.26
C THR A 74 8.89 -24.84 11.72
N ARG A 75 8.53 -23.65 12.16
CA ARG A 75 9.45 -22.56 12.53
C ARG A 75 10.35 -22.10 11.38
N SER A 76 9.94 -22.33 10.15
CA SER A 76 10.69 -21.88 8.98
C SER A 76 10.83 -20.34 8.96
N PRO A 77 12.00 -19.80 8.57
CA PRO A 77 12.23 -18.35 8.60
C PRO A 77 11.38 -17.60 7.58
N MET A 78 11.01 -16.36 7.88
CA MET A 78 10.34 -15.47 6.92
C MET A 78 11.16 -15.34 5.63
N PRO A 79 10.56 -15.55 4.45
CA PRO A 79 11.21 -15.28 3.17
C PRO A 79 11.43 -13.77 3.02
N ARG A 80 12.60 -13.39 2.47
CA ARG A 80 12.94 -11.95 2.27
C ARG A 80 12.13 -11.28 1.17
N ASP A 81 11.55 -12.05 0.28
CA ASP A 81 10.72 -11.59 -0.86
C ASP A 81 9.72 -12.71 -1.23
N GLY A 82 8.97 -13.19 -0.23
CA GLY A 82 7.98 -14.24 -0.40
C GLY A 82 6.63 -13.72 -0.89
N HIS A 83 5.81 -14.63 -1.41
CA HIS A 83 4.45 -14.31 -1.80
C HIS A 83 3.56 -14.12 -0.57
N LEU A 84 2.77 -13.06 -0.60
CA LEU A 84 1.70 -12.75 0.33
C LEU A 84 0.49 -12.21 -0.44
N ARG A 85 -0.67 -12.21 0.22
CA ARG A 85 -1.86 -11.57 -0.35
C ARG A 85 -1.73 -10.06 -0.22
N MET A 86 -1.61 -9.34 -1.38
CA MET A 86 -1.42 -7.89 -1.38
C MET A 86 -2.68 -7.09 -1.03
N ALA A 87 -3.82 -7.75 -0.98
CA ALA A 87 -5.10 -7.16 -0.59
C ALA A 87 -5.36 -5.80 -1.27
N SER A 88 -5.74 -4.78 -0.52
CA SER A 88 -6.14 -3.46 -1.05
C SER A 88 -5.05 -2.70 -1.83
N ASN A 89 -3.81 -3.19 -1.92
CA ASN A 89 -2.85 -2.62 -2.87
C ASN A 89 -3.32 -2.73 -4.33
N VAL A 90 -4.16 -3.72 -4.64
CA VAL A 90 -4.83 -3.85 -5.96
C VAL A 90 -5.58 -2.58 -6.34
N LYS A 91 -6.16 -1.87 -5.36
CA LYS A 91 -6.88 -0.62 -5.62
C LYS A 91 -6.03 0.44 -6.31
N SER A 92 -4.78 0.59 -5.91
CA SER A 92 -3.86 1.55 -6.56
C SER A 92 -3.57 1.13 -8.02
N MET A 93 -3.55 -0.15 -8.31
CA MET A 93 -3.34 -0.69 -9.65
C MET A 93 -4.58 -0.49 -10.53
N VAL A 94 -5.77 -0.82 -10.02
CA VAL A 94 -7.05 -0.55 -10.68
C VAL A 94 -7.21 0.96 -10.96
N ALA A 95 -6.91 1.81 -9.98
CA ALA A 95 -6.94 3.26 -10.16
C ALA A 95 -5.96 3.74 -11.25
N THR A 96 -4.77 3.15 -11.31
CA THR A 96 -3.79 3.46 -12.36
C THR A 96 -4.31 3.08 -13.74
N VAL A 97 -4.95 1.91 -13.90
CA VAL A 97 -5.59 1.51 -15.17
C VAL A 97 -6.71 2.48 -15.55
N VAL A 98 -7.58 2.85 -14.61
CA VAL A 98 -8.65 3.84 -14.87
C VAL A 98 -8.06 5.16 -15.35
N LEU A 99 -7.01 5.66 -14.69
CA LEU A 99 -6.35 6.91 -15.10
C LEU A 99 -5.66 6.80 -16.47
N GLN A 100 -5.10 5.64 -16.82
CA GLN A 100 -4.57 5.40 -18.17
C GLN A 100 -5.69 5.43 -19.22
N LEU A 101 -6.88 4.89 -18.93
CA LEU A 101 -8.04 4.93 -19.82
C LEU A 101 -8.57 6.37 -19.94
N VAL A 102 -8.55 7.16 -18.86
CA VAL A 102 -8.87 8.60 -18.92
C VAL A 102 -7.85 9.33 -19.79
N GLY A 103 -6.56 9.03 -19.63
CA GLY A 103 -5.50 9.64 -20.45
C GLY A 103 -5.52 9.25 -21.93
N ALA A 104 -6.27 8.21 -22.27
CA ALA A 104 -6.54 7.76 -23.65
C ALA A 104 -7.92 8.21 -24.15
N ASP A 105 -8.58 9.15 -23.47
CA ASP A 105 -9.91 9.70 -23.80
C ASP A 105 -11.02 8.63 -23.93
N ARG A 106 -10.81 7.46 -23.30
CA ARG A 106 -11.78 6.36 -23.33
C ARG A 106 -12.83 6.44 -22.23
N MET A 107 -12.58 7.24 -21.20
CA MET A 107 -13.50 7.49 -20.10
C MET A 107 -13.21 8.84 -19.42
N SER A 108 -14.14 9.32 -18.60
CA SER A 108 -14.00 10.56 -17.83
C SER A 108 -14.09 10.28 -16.34
N LEU A 109 -13.24 10.93 -15.54
CA LEU A 109 -13.30 10.86 -14.07
C LEU A 109 -14.60 11.43 -13.51
N ASP A 110 -15.18 12.43 -14.17
CA ASP A 110 -16.36 13.14 -13.70
C ASP A 110 -17.66 12.63 -14.34
N ALA A 111 -17.57 11.63 -15.21
CA ALA A 111 -18.74 10.92 -15.71
C ALA A 111 -19.40 10.09 -14.59
N PRO A 112 -20.74 10.01 -14.57
CA PRO A 112 -21.47 9.16 -13.63
C PRO A 112 -21.21 7.67 -13.93
N VAL A 113 -21.26 6.84 -12.89
CA VAL A 113 -21.11 5.38 -13.04
C VAL A 113 -22.19 4.80 -13.97
N ALA A 114 -23.38 5.37 -13.97
CA ALA A 114 -24.49 4.97 -14.85
C ALA A 114 -24.16 5.09 -16.35
N ALA A 115 -23.26 5.99 -16.75
CA ALA A 115 -22.81 6.12 -18.13
C ALA A 115 -22.06 4.87 -18.65
N TYR A 116 -21.40 4.14 -17.76
CA TYR A 116 -20.67 2.91 -18.10
C TYR A 116 -21.42 1.64 -17.71
N LEU A 117 -22.15 1.69 -16.57
CA LEU A 117 -22.85 0.55 -15.98
C LEU A 117 -24.33 0.88 -15.72
N PRO A 118 -25.14 1.10 -16.77
CA PRO A 118 -26.54 1.43 -16.62
C PRO A 118 -27.27 0.29 -15.89
N GLY A 119 -28.06 0.63 -14.85
CA GLY A 119 -28.90 -0.32 -14.11
C GLY A 119 -28.16 -1.21 -13.11
N VAL A 120 -26.82 -1.15 -13.01
CA VAL A 120 -26.04 -1.98 -12.05
C VAL A 120 -26.21 -1.50 -10.62
N VAL A 121 -26.16 -0.19 -10.35
CA VAL A 121 -26.40 0.38 -9.02
C VAL A 121 -27.90 0.68 -8.90
N PRO A 122 -28.64 -0.06 -8.06
CA PRO A 122 -30.09 0.19 -7.92
C PRO A 122 -30.32 1.47 -7.10
N ALA A 123 -31.43 2.16 -7.34
CA ALA A 123 -31.76 3.42 -6.67
C ALA A 123 -31.74 3.34 -5.13
N ARG A 124 -32.09 2.19 -4.56
CA ARG A 124 -32.01 1.97 -3.10
C ARG A 124 -30.59 1.96 -2.54
N ALA A 125 -29.58 1.68 -3.37
CA ALA A 125 -28.16 1.62 -2.95
C ALA A 125 -27.41 2.93 -3.19
N GLY A 126 -27.97 3.84 -3.99
CA GLY A 126 -27.40 5.13 -4.31
C GLY A 126 -27.92 5.68 -5.63
N ASP A 127 -27.60 6.93 -5.91
CA ASP A 127 -27.95 7.59 -7.15
C ASP A 127 -26.81 7.42 -8.16
N ALA A 128 -26.94 6.42 -9.04
CA ALA A 128 -25.92 6.09 -10.02
C ALA A 128 -25.61 7.24 -10.99
N ASP A 129 -26.56 8.16 -11.20
CA ASP A 129 -26.36 9.33 -12.06
C ASP A 129 -25.57 10.47 -11.36
N LYS A 130 -25.43 10.37 -10.03
CA LYS A 130 -24.65 11.33 -9.22
C LYS A 130 -23.32 10.75 -8.72
N ILE A 131 -23.15 9.44 -8.73
CA ILE A 131 -21.91 8.80 -8.33
C ILE A 131 -20.92 8.83 -9.50
N THR A 132 -19.83 9.61 -9.39
CA THR A 132 -18.82 9.71 -10.44
C THR A 132 -17.71 8.67 -10.28
N ILE A 133 -16.97 8.40 -11.36
CA ILE A 133 -15.77 7.55 -11.34
C ILE A 133 -14.75 8.08 -10.34
N ARG A 134 -14.53 9.41 -10.26
CA ARG A 134 -13.68 10.07 -9.28
C ARG A 134 -14.08 9.75 -7.84
N GLN A 135 -15.36 9.76 -7.55
CA GLN A 135 -15.88 9.47 -6.22
C GLN A 135 -15.70 7.98 -5.84
N LEU A 136 -15.83 7.05 -6.79
CA LEU A 136 -15.51 5.63 -6.57
C LEU A 136 -14.03 5.45 -6.21
N LEU A 137 -13.12 6.04 -6.99
CA LEU A 137 -11.67 5.97 -6.78
C LEU A 137 -11.25 6.54 -5.42
N ARG A 138 -11.94 7.58 -4.94
CA ARG A 138 -11.58 8.37 -3.75
C ARG A 138 -12.31 7.95 -2.47
N HIS A 139 -13.20 6.95 -2.53
CA HIS A 139 -14.05 6.54 -1.40
C HIS A 139 -15.02 7.63 -0.91
N THR A 140 -15.55 8.44 -1.82
CA THR A 140 -16.52 9.48 -1.52
C THR A 140 -17.86 9.26 -2.22
N SER A 141 -18.12 8.06 -2.74
CA SER A 141 -19.35 7.69 -3.44
C SER A 141 -20.57 7.53 -2.53
N GLY A 142 -20.36 7.25 -1.25
CA GLY A 142 -21.42 6.89 -0.30
C GLY A 142 -21.93 5.46 -0.42
N LEU A 143 -21.40 4.66 -1.34
CA LEU A 143 -21.77 3.24 -1.45
C LEU A 143 -21.32 2.46 -0.21
N HIS A 144 -22.22 1.67 0.37
CA HIS A 144 -21.93 0.83 1.52
C HIS A 144 -20.83 -0.20 1.23
N GLU A 145 -20.01 -0.51 2.24
CA GLU A 145 -18.93 -1.49 2.13
C GLU A 145 -19.49 -2.92 2.10
N TYR A 146 -19.23 -3.68 1.03
CA TYR A 146 -19.73 -5.03 0.88
C TYR A 146 -19.20 -6.01 1.94
N THR A 147 -17.97 -5.77 2.43
CA THR A 147 -17.34 -6.66 3.41
C THR A 147 -18.03 -6.65 4.76
N ASP A 148 -18.82 -5.60 5.08
CA ASP A 148 -19.65 -5.54 6.27
C ASP A 148 -20.76 -6.60 6.26
N GLY A 149 -21.11 -7.15 5.09
CA GLY A 149 -22.07 -8.25 4.92
C GLY A 149 -21.45 -9.64 4.82
N LEU A 150 -20.12 -9.75 4.78
CA LEU A 150 -19.43 -11.04 4.77
C LEU A 150 -19.40 -11.67 6.19
N PRO A 151 -19.34 -13.01 6.29
CA PRO A 151 -19.18 -13.68 7.58
C PRO A 151 -18.00 -13.14 8.37
N ASP A 152 -18.21 -12.90 9.65
CA ASP A 152 -17.20 -12.43 10.60
C ASP A 152 -16.11 -13.49 10.87
N HIS A 153 -15.21 -13.20 11.84
CA HIS A 153 -14.12 -14.10 12.19
C HIS A 153 -14.61 -15.42 12.81
N GLN A 154 -15.75 -15.42 13.48
CA GLN A 154 -16.28 -16.62 14.14
C GLN A 154 -16.98 -17.56 13.15
N ASN A 155 -17.55 -16.98 12.09
CA ASN A 155 -18.26 -17.69 11.03
C ASN A 155 -17.45 -17.74 9.73
N PHE A 156 -16.12 -17.61 9.82
CA PHE A 156 -15.26 -17.56 8.67
C PHE A 156 -15.24 -18.88 7.90
N ALA A 157 -15.66 -18.80 6.64
CA ALA A 157 -15.60 -19.91 5.68
C ALA A 157 -14.53 -19.59 4.61
N PRO A 158 -13.32 -20.14 4.73
CA PRO A 158 -12.18 -19.78 3.87
C PRO A 158 -12.41 -20.15 2.39
N PHE A 159 -13.21 -21.15 2.12
CA PHE A 159 -13.50 -21.67 0.78
C PHE A 159 -14.88 -21.23 0.25
N ALA A 160 -15.57 -20.30 0.95
CA ALA A 160 -16.81 -19.75 0.45
C ALA A 160 -16.54 -18.93 -0.81
N HIS A 161 -17.13 -19.35 -1.91
CA HIS A 161 -17.02 -18.69 -3.20
C HIS A 161 -18.12 -17.64 -3.37
N TYR A 162 -17.76 -16.47 -3.88
CA TYR A 162 -18.66 -15.35 -4.12
C TYR A 162 -18.55 -14.90 -5.58
N THR A 163 -19.67 -14.80 -6.24
CA THR A 163 -19.74 -14.06 -7.50
C THR A 163 -19.67 -12.56 -7.22
N ARG A 164 -19.29 -11.76 -8.23
CA ARG A 164 -19.35 -10.30 -8.11
C ARG A 164 -20.74 -9.80 -7.76
N ASP A 165 -21.78 -10.44 -8.29
CA ASP A 165 -23.19 -10.11 -7.98
C ASP A 165 -23.54 -10.42 -6.53
N ASP A 166 -22.97 -11.46 -5.93
CA ASP A 166 -23.15 -11.74 -4.50
C ASP A 166 -22.57 -10.62 -3.66
N LEU A 167 -21.34 -10.19 -3.97
CA LEU A 167 -20.68 -9.08 -3.25
C LEU A 167 -21.45 -7.77 -3.41
N LEU A 168 -21.89 -7.43 -4.62
CA LEU A 168 -22.71 -6.24 -4.86
C LEU A 168 -24.06 -6.30 -4.16
N ARG A 169 -24.67 -7.49 -4.08
CA ARG A 169 -25.94 -7.69 -3.35
C ARG A 169 -25.76 -7.41 -1.86
N LEU A 170 -24.64 -7.83 -1.25
CA LEU A 170 -24.31 -7.51 0.15
C LEU A 170 -24.23 -6.00 0.37
N ALA A 171 -23.51 -5.28 -0.51
CA ALA A 171 -23.40 -3.83 -0.43
C ALA A 171 -24.77 -3.14 -0.58
N PHE A 172 -25.53 -3.55 -1.58
CA PHE A 172 -26.79 -2.88 -1.97
C PHE A 172 -27.96 -3.22 -1.04
N ALA A 173 -27.81 -4.18 -0.16
CA ALA A 173 -28.85 -4.53 0.84
C ALA A 173 -29.03 -3.44 1.92
N LYS A 174 -27.99 -2.62 2.20
CA LYS A 174 -27.98 -1.64 3.31
C LYS A 174 -28.35 -0.21 2.89
N GLY A 175 -28.35 0.09 1.58
CA GLY A 175 -28.48 1.48 1.10
C GLY A 175 -27.20 2.29 1.24
N PRO A 176 -27.24 3.58 0.82
CA PRO A 176 -26.06 4.43 0.86
C PRO A 176 -25.75 4.92 2.28
N ASP A 177 -24.47 5.03 2.62
CA ASP A 177 -24.01 5.55 3.92
C ASP A 177 -24.17 7.08 4.01
N PHE A 178 -24.12 7.77 2.86
CA PHE A 178 -24.26 9.25 2.74
C PHE A 178 -24.43 9.65 1.27
N PRO A 179 -24.90 10.88 1.00
CA PRO A 179 -24.99 11.39 -0.38
C PRO A 179 -23.61 11.47 -1.06
N PRO A 180 -23.50 11.16 -2.38
CA PRO A 180 -22.25 11.18 -3.12
C PRO A 180 -21.50 12.52 -2.97
N GLY A 181 -20.19 12.45 -2.72
CA GLY A 181 -19.29 13.59 -2.60
C GLY A 181 -19.29 14.31 -1.25
N THR A 182 -20.17 13.96 -0.31
CA THR A 182 -20.33 14.73 0.95
C THR A 182 -19.40 14.32 2.08
N ARG A 183 -18.94 13.06 2.08
CA ARG A 183 -18.07 12.52 3.12
C ARG A 183 -17.10 11.49 2.53
N TRP A 184 -16.12 11.09 3.34
CA TRP A 184 -15.21 10.00 3.04
C TRP A 184 -15.53 8.79 3.93
N LYS A 185 -15.70 7.63 3.33
CA LYS A 185 -15.75 6.32 4.01
C LYS A 185 -15.19 5.28 3.05
N TYR A 186 -14.24 4.50 3.52
CA TYR A 186 -13.68 3.41 2.72
C TYR A 186 -14.77 2.51 2.17
N SER A 187 -14.70 2.18 0.89
CA SER A 187 -15.65 1.28 0.23
C SER A 187 -14.97 0.47 -0.88
N GLY A 188 -14.80 -0.83 -0.63
CA GLY A 188 -14.39 -1.82 -1.63
C GLY A 188 -15.41 -1.97 -2.74
N THR A 189 -16.69 -1.73 -2.45
CA THR A 189 -17.79 -1.75 -3.43
C THR A 189 -17.53 -0.84 -4.62
N GLY A 190 -16.93 0.35 -4.38
CA GLY A 190 -16.53 1.25 -5.45
C GLY A 190 -15.53 0.60 -6.40
N TYR A 191 -14.62 -0.23 -5.91
CA TYR A 191 -13.61 -0.89 -6.72
C TYR A 191 -14.13 -2.12 -7.45
N LEU A 192 -15.13 -2.83 -6.90
CA LEU A 192 -15.87 -3.83 -7.67
C LEU A 192 -16.47 -3.19 -8.94
N LEU A 193 -17.14 -2.04 -8.79
CA LEU A 193 -17.69 -1.30 -9.92
C LEU A 193 -16.62 -0.80 -10.88
N LEU A 194 -15.46 -0.31 -10.37
CA LEU A 194 -14.36 0.13 -11.24
C LEU A 194 -13.76 -1.03 -12.04
N GLY A 195 -13.68 -2.24 -11.48
CA GLY A 195 -13.34 -3.44 -12.24
C GLY A 195 -14.30 -3.69 -13.40
N MET A 196 -15.62 -3.60 -13.14
CA MET A 196 -16.64 -3.73 -14.19
C MET A 196 -16.55 -2.61 -15.25
N VAL A 197 -16.27 -1.37 -14.82
CA VAL A 197 -16.08 -0.25 -15.76
C VAL A 197 -14.88 -0.49 -16.67
N ILE A 198 -13.74 -0.97 -16.13
CA ILE A 198 -12.57 -1.34 -16.94
C ILE A 198 -12.97 -2.38 -17.98
N GLU A 199 -13.66 -3.45 -17.58
CA GLU A 199 -14.11 -4.50 -18.48
C GLU A 199 -15.05 -3.97 -19.56
N LYS A 200 -16.00 -3.12 -19.19
CA LYS A 200 -16.94 -2.49 -20.12
C LYS A 200 -16.24 -1.61 -21.18
N VAL A 201 -15.24 -0.83 -20.72
CA VAL A 201 -14.52 0.12 -21.58
C VAL A 201 -13.49 -0.58 -22.47
N THR A 202 -12.83 -1.62 -21.96
CA THR A 202 -11.73 -2.30 -22.67
C THR A 202 -12.19 -3.49 -23.50
N GLY A 203 -13.23 -4.18 -23.05
CA GLY A 203 -13.64 -5.49 -23.58
C GLY A 203 -12.81 -6.65 -23.03
N HIS A 204 -11.92 -6.39 -22.07
CA HIS A 204 -11.03 -7.41 -21.47
C HIS A 204 -11.25 -7.50 -19.95
N PRO A 205 -11.00 -8.67 -19.33
CA PRO A 205 -11.05 -8.80 -17.89
C PRO A 205 -10.13 -7.79 -17.19
N TRP A 206 -10.58 -7.17 -16.10
CA TRP A 206 -9.79 -6.17 -15.37
C TRP A 206 -8.45 -6.72 -14.88
N ARG A 207 -8.39 -8.02 -14.51
CA ARG A 207 -7.13 -8.69 -14.13
C ARG A 207 -6.11 -8.70 -15.27
N SER A 208 -6.56 -8.94 -16.49
CA SER A 208 -5.70 -8.89 -17.68
C SER A 208 -5.20 -7.48 -17.95
N GLU A 209 -6.05 -6.47 -17.78
CA GLU A 209 -5.65 -5.06 -17.94
C GLU A 209 -4.62 -4.65 -16.88
N VAL A 210 -4.78 -5.04 -15.62
CA VAL A 210 -3.77 -4.80 -14.57
C VAL A 210 -2.48 -5.57 -14.88
N THR A 211 -2.55 -6.83 -15.26
CA THR A 211 -1.35 -7.62 -15.60
C THR A 211 -0.55 -6.95 -16.71
N THR A 212 -1.19 -6.67 -17.84
CA THR A 212 -0.50 -6.12 -19.03
C THR A 212 -0.03 -4.68 -18.83
N ARG A 213 -0.85 -3.85 -18.18
CA ARG A 213 -0.55 -2.42 -18.04
C ARG A 213 0.31 -2.09 -16.83
N ILE A 214 0.28 -2.93 -15.79
CA ILE A 214 0.95 -2.66 -14.53
C ILE A 214 2.05 -3.70 -14.27
N PHE A 215 1.73 -4.99 -14.14
CA PHE A 215 2.73 -6.00 -13.77
C PHE A 215 3.87 -6.05 -14.78
N ASP A 216 3.54 -6.20 -16.07
CA ASP A 216 4.56 -6.28 -17.13
C ASP A 216 5.40 -5.00 -17.21
N ARG A 217 4.76 -3.83 -17.14
CA ARG A 217 5.44 -2.54 -17.28
C ARG A 217 6.26 -2.12 -16.07
N ALA A 218 5.85 -2.50 -14.87
CA ALA A 218 6.59 -2.26 -13.64
C ALA A 218 7.64 -3.33 -13.34
N GLY A 219 7.64 -4.45 -14.06
CA GLY A 219 8.53 -5.58 -13.84
C GLY A 219 8.17 -6.40 -12.59
N MET A 220 6.86 -6.55 -12.31
CA MET A 220 6.31 -7.30 -11.18
C MET A 220 6.17 -8.78 -11.57
N ARG A 221 7.29 -9.49 -11.63
CA ARG A 221 7.36 -10.85 -12.18
C ARG A 221 6.81 -11.93 -11.26
N ASP A 222 6.75 -11.63 -9.98
CA ASP A 222 6.29 -12.53 -8.92
C ASP A 222 4.88 -12.16 -8.43
N SER A 223 4.17 -11.28 -9.18
CA SER A 223 2.79 -10.90 -8.89
C SER A 223 1.82 -11.57 -9.85
N TYR A 224 0.69 -12.02 -9.31
CA TYR A 224 -0.34 -12.67 -10.09
C TYR A 224 -1.72 -12.54 -9.45
N PHE A 225 -2.75 -12.76 -10.25
CA PHE A 225 -4.10 -12.97 -9.75
C PHE A 225 -4.35 -14.47 -9.70
N PRO A 226 -4.79 -15.04 -8.56
CA PRO A 226 -5.15 -16.44 -8.45
C PRO A 226 -6.25 -16.79 -9.46
N LYS A 227 -6.21 -18.00 -9.96
CA LYS A 227 -7.33 -18.56 -10.73
C LYS A 227 -8.51 -18.83 -9.78
N GLU A 228 -9.67 -19.00 -10.37
CA GLU A 228 -10.84 -19.48 -9.66
C GLU A 228 -10.50 -20.80 -8.94
N TYR A 229 -10.84 -20.90 -7.66
CA TYR A 229 -10.53 -22.03 -6.77
C TYR A 229 -9.01 -22.31 -6.54
N GLU A 230 -8.12 -21.40 -6.89
CA GLU A 230 -6.70 -21.44 -6.51
C GLU A 230 -6.55 -20.81 -5.12
N TYR A 231 -6.62 -21.63 -4.07
CA TYR A 231 -6.67 -21.17 -2.68
C TYR A 231 -5.29 -20.88 -2.07
N GLY A 232 -4.24 -21.55 -2.58
CA GLY A 232 -2.88 -21.47 -2.05
C GLY A 232 -2.07 -20.29 -2.58
N LEU A 233 -0.82 -20.23 -2.14
CA LEU A 233 0.20 -19.30 -2.63
C LEU A 233 1.32 -20.09 -3.31
N ARG A 234 2.04 -19.47 -4.24
CA ARG A 234 3.22 -20.07 -4.89
C ARG A 234 4.45 -19.90 -4.00
N ASP A 235 5.35 -20.88 -4.02
CA ASP A 235 6.62 -20.79 -3.31
C ASP A 235 7.55 -19.69 -3.89
N PRO A 236 8.41 -19.07 -3.02
CA PRO A 236 8.37 -19.11 -1.57
C PRO A 236 7.26 -18.23 -1.01
N TYR A 237 6.61 -18.63 0.08
CA TYR A 237 5.56 -17.83 0.74
C TYR A 237 5.65 -17.94 2.27
N ALA A 238 4.92 -17.05 2.96
CA ALA A 238 4.66 -17.18 4.39
C ALA A 238 3.21 -17.61 4.61
N HIS A 239 2.97 -18.49 5.59
CA HIS A 239 1.63 -18.86 6.03
C HIS A 239 0.93 -17.66 6.65
N GLY A 240 -0.35 -17.48 6.38
CA GLY A 240 -1.16 -16.38 6.92
C GLY A 240 -1.94 -16.81 8.15
N TYR A 241 -1.86 -16.02 9.22
CA TYR A 241 -2.46 -16.36 10.51
C TYR A 241 -3.53 -15.37 10.93
N LEU A 242 -4.65 -15.89 11.41
CA LEU A 242 -5.69 -15.11 12.06
C LEU A 242 -5.54 -15.26 13.56
N GLN A 243 -5.37 -14.13 14.27
CA GLN A 243 -5.35 -14.13 15.73
C GLN A 243 -6.78 -14.26 16.26
N LEU A 244 -7.09 -15.38 16.85
CA LEU A 244 -8.38 -15.65 17.46
C LEU A 244 -8.29 -15.45 18.99
N PRO A 245 -9.29 -14.81 19.61
CA PRO A 245 -9.38 -14.78 21.07
C PRO A 245 -9.50 -16.22 21.59
N ALA A 246 -8.55 -16.64 22.40
CA ALA A 246 -8.67 -17.90 23.14
C ALA A 246 -9.32 -17.65 24.52
N LYS A 247 -9.81 -18.72 25.15
CA LYS A 247 -10.28 -18.62 26.54
C LYS A 247 -9.14 -18.17 27.44
N GLY A 248 -9.30 -17.01 28.08
CA GLY A 248 -8.26 -16.32 28.88
C GLY A 248 -7.51 -15.27 28.06
N THR A 249 -6.26 -14.98 28.44
CA THR A 249 -5.38 -13.97 27.78
C THR A 249 -4.59 -14.53 26.60
N ALA A 250 -4.67 -15.83 26.32
CA ALA A 250 -3.97 -16.46 25.22
C ALA A 250 -4.61 -16.12 23.88
N VAL A 251 -3.78 -15.87 22.87
CA VAL A 251 -4.21 -15.71 21.49
C VAL A 251 -3.80 -16.98 20.73
N THR A 252 -4.75 -17.61 20.05
CA THR A 252 -4.47 -18.76 19.19
C THR A 252 -4.35 -18.26 17.76
N ALA A 253 -3.25 -18.53 17.10
CA ALA A 253 -3.08 -18.26 15.69
C ALA A 253 -3.64 -19.43 14.86
N ALA A 254 -4.68 -19.18 14.07
CA ALA A 254 -5.18 -20.16 13.11
C ALA A 254 -4.58 -19.90 11.74
N ASP A 255 -4.03 -20.93 11.08
CA ASP A 255 -3.59 -20.84 9.69
C ASP A 255 -4.80 -20.66 8.77
N VAL A 256 -4.80 -19.58 8.01
CA VAL A 256 -5.81 -19.21 7.03
C VAL A 256 -5.19 -18.94 5.65
N THR A 257 -4.02 -19.52 5.41
CA THR A 257 -3.30 -19.38 4.12
C THR A 257 -4.19 -19.77 2.94
N PRO A 258 -4.86 -20.94 2.95
CA PRO A 258 -5.82 -21.28 1.91
C PRO A 258 -7.08 -20.41 2.05
N LEU A 259 -7.35 -19.60 1.02
CA LEU A 259 -8.46 -18.65 1.00
C LEU A 259 -9.00 -18.50 -0.42
N ASP A 260 -10.32 -18.58 -0.58
CA ASP A 260 -10.95 -18.30 -1.88
C ASP A 260 -10.72 -16.82 -2.28
N PRO A 261 -10.12 -16.55 -3.44
CA PRO A 261 -9.80 -15.19 -3.87
C PRO A 261 -11.05 -14.38 -4.25
N SER A 262 -12.17 -15.04 -4.56
CA SER A 262 -13.38 -14.39 -5.09
C SER A 262 -14.00 -13.35 -4.15
N ARG A 263 -13.73 -13.45 -2.85
CA ARG A 263 -14.29 -12.54 -1.84
C ARG A 263 -13.81 -11.09 -1.94
N SER A 264 -12.80 -10.78 -2.75
CA SER A 264 -12.21 -9.45 -2.83
C SER A 264 -12.27 -8.83 -4.23
N ASP A 265 -12.31 -9.63 -5.29
CA ASP A 265 -12.32 -9.20 -6.70
C ASP A 265 -11.38 -7.98 -6.94
N ALA A 266 -11.77 -6.98 -7.73
CA ALA A 266 -11.01 -5.77 -8.01
C ALA A 266 -10.71 -4.90 -6.76
N GLY A 267 -11.27 -5.26 -5.62
CA GLY A 267 -10.98 -4.67 -4.31
C GLY A 267 -9.71 -5.21 -3.64
N GLY A 268 -9.16 -6.40 -4.05
CA GLY A 268 -8.00 -6.91 -3.32
C GLY A 268 -7.64 -8.37 -3.44
N ASP A 269 -7.83 -9.05 -4.56
CA ASP A 269 -7.56 -10.50 -4.68
C ASP A 269 -6.16 -10.87 -5.20
N GLY A 270 -5.26 -9.92 -5.37
CA GLY A 270 -3.93 -10.16 -5.91
C GLY A 270 -2.92 -10.75 -4.92
N ILE A 271 -1.97 -11.50 -5.47
CA ILE A 271 -0.78 -12.00 -4.79
C ILE A 271 0.43 -11.21 -5.29
N SER A 272 1.37 -10.89 -4.38
CA SER A 272 2.58 -10.14 -4.72
C SER A 272 3.71 -10.48 -3.75
N THR A 273 4.84 -9.81 -3.92
CA THR A 273 5.96 -9.79 -2.99
C THR A 273 6.29 -8.35 -2.55
N PRO A 274 7.00 -8.13 -1.44
CA PRO A 274 7.47 -6.80 -1.05
C PRO A 274 8.26 -6.10 -2.16
N GLY A 275 9.04 -6.88 -2.92
CA GLY A 275 9.82 -6.38 -4.04
C GLY A 275 8.97 -5.87 -5.17
N ASP A 276 7.96 -6.60 -5.56
CA ASP A 276 7.06 -6.22 -6.66
C ASP A 276 6.18 -5.03 -6.28
N LEU A 277 5.66 -4.98 -5.05
CA LEU A 277 4.94 -3.80 -4.57
C LEU A 277 5.83 -2.55 -4.58
N THR A 278 7.09 -2.68 -4.15
CA THR A 278 8.07 -1.59 -4.24
C THR A 278 8.31 -1.16 -5.69
N ARG A 279 8.42 -2.10 -6.65
CA ARG A 279 8.55 -1.81 -8.09
C ARG A 279 7.33 -1.06 -8.62
N PHE A 280 6.13 -1.50 -8.25
CA PHE A 280 4.88 -0.85 -8.65
C PHE A 280 4.84 0.61 -8.22
N TYR A 281 4.96 0.88 -6.92
CA TYR A 281 4.88 2.26 -6.42
C TYR A 281 6.03 3.14 -6.93
N THR A 282 7.23 2.57 -7.12
CA THR A 282 8.35 3.28 -7.75
C THR A 282 8.04 3.62 -9.20
N ALA A 283 7.43 2.72 -9.96
CA ALA A 283 7.04 2.98 -11.33
C ALA A 283 5.91 4.03 -11.43
N LEU A 284 4.94 3.96 -10.53
CA LEU A 284 3.81 4.88 -10.47
C LEU A 284 4.25 6.30 -10.13
N LEU A 285 4.93 6.47 -8.99
CA LEU A 285 5.35 7.78 -8.48
C LEU A 285 6.51 8.38 -9.28
N GLY A 286 7.29 7.54 -9.96
CA GLY A 286 8.33 7.94 -10.92
C GLY A 286 7.78 8.29 -12.32
N GLY A 287 6.48 8.34 -12.52
CA GLY A 287 5.85 8.77 -13.79
C GLY A 287 5.94 7.77 -14.93
N ARG A 288 6.37 6.53 -14.69
CA ARG A 288 6.46 5.50 -15.73
C ARG A 288 5.11 4.87 -16.11
N LEU A 289 4.12 4.93 -15.22
CA LEU A 289 2.81 4.33 -15.43
C LEU A 289 1.73 5.36 -15.79
N LEU A 290 1.90 6.61 -15.38
CA LEU A 290 0.97 7.72 -15.63
C LEU A 290 1.71 8.94 -16.16
N ARG A 291 1.05 9.71 -17.01
CA ARG A 291 1.49 11.06 -17.38
C ARG A 291 1.50 11.98 -16.14
N PRO A 292 2.34 13.01 -16.10
CA PRO A 292 2.45 13.90 -14.93
C PRO A 292 1.11 14.53 -14.49
N ASP A 293 0.28 14.94 -15.45
CA ASP A 293 -1.03 15.55 -15.19
C ASP A 293 -2.00 14.56 -14.51
N LEU A 294 -1.98 13.29 -14.90
CA LEU A 294 -2.81 12.24 -14.31
C LEU A 294 -2.30 11.81 -12.94
N LEU A 295 -0.97 11.74 -12.78
CA LEU A 295 -0.38 11.47 -11.48
C LEU A 295 -0.70 12.60 -10.49
N ALA A 296 -0.65 13.86 -10.92
CA ALA A 296 -1.06 15.00 -10.11
C ALA A 296 -2.54 14.92 -9.71
N GLN A 297 -3.44 14.49 -10.61
CA GLN A 297 -4.84 14.23 -10.26
C GLN A 297 -4.98 13.07 -9.25
N MET A 298 -4.20 11.99 -9.42
CA MET A 298 -4.19 10.87 -8.46
C MET A 298 -3.79 11.33 -7.06
N GLN A 299 -2.90 12.29 -6.97
CA GLN A 299 -2.37 12.86 -5.73
C GLN A 299 -3.23 13.98 -5.12
N GLN A 300 -4.34 14.38 -5.75
CA GLN A 300 -5.31 15.29 -5.16
C GLN A 300 -6.10 14.58 -4.05
N VAL A 301 -5.73 14.83 -2.82
CA VAL A 301 -6.26 14.13 -1.65
C VAL A 301 -7.44 14.85 -1.00
N VAL A 302 -8.26 14.06 -0.32
CA VAL A 302 -9.22 14.52 0.69
C VAL A 302 -8.82 13.96 2.06
N PRO A 303 -9.11 14.67 3.17
CA PRO A 303 -8.81 14.14 4.50
C PRO A 303 -9.63 12.88 4.79
N THR A 304 -9.03 11.95 5.52
CA THR A 304 -9.75 10.77 6.04
C THR A 304 -10.01 10.93 7.53
N PRO A 305 -11.03 10.26 8.10
CA PRO A 305 -11.20 10.18 9.53
C PRO A 305 -9.94 9.63 10.22
N ARG A 306 -9.60 10.20 11.37
CA ARG A 306 -8.49 9.68 12.17
C ARG A 306 -8.83 8.31 12.75
N SER A 307 -7.90 7.37 12.62
CA SER A 307 -8.00 6.05 13.25
C SER A 307 -6.97 5.96 14.39
N PRO A 308 -7.33 5.43 15.56
CA PRO A 308 -6.37 5.20 16.64
C PRO A 308 -5.17 4.37 16.18
N GLY A 309 -3.95 4.79 16.55
CA GLY A 309 -2.70 4.11 16.14
C GLY A 309 -2.23 4.43 14.72
N SER A 310 -3.02 5.13 13.90
CA SER A 310 -2.63 5.52 12.55
C SER A 310 -2.14 6.98 12.50
N PRO A 311 -1.18 7.33 11.63
CA PRO A 311 -0.80 8.71 11.38
C PRO A 311 -1.96 9.48 10.74
N GLU A 312 -1.77 10.76 10.54
CA GLU A 312 -2.70 11.54 9.72
C GLU A 312 -2.62 11.02 8.27
N LEU A 313 -3.78 10.60 7.78
CA LEU A 313 -3.95 10.08 6.43
C LEU A 313 -4.82 11.01 5.61
N ALA A 314 -4.51 11.08 4.30
CA ALA A 314 -5.39 11.65 3.30
C ALA A 314 -5.41 10.71 2.08
N TYR A 315 -6.50 10.72 1.31
CA TYR A 315 -6.68 9.74 0.24
C TYR A 315 -6.98 10.43 -1.09
N GLY A 316 -6.22 10.05 -2.12
CA GLY A 316 -6.39 10.49 -3.49
C GLY A 316 -7.21 9.51 -4.33
N LEU A 317 -6.88 9.37 -5.60
CA LEU A 317 -7.54 8.42 -6.49
C LEU A 317 -6.85 7.06 -6.38
N GLY A 318 -7.21 6.28 -5.38
CA GLY A 318 -6.60 4.97 -5.12
C GLY A 318 -5.19 5.01 -4.50
N LEU A 319 -4.79 6.14 -3.94
CA LEU A 319 -3.46 6.33 -3.37
C LEU A 319 -3.56 7.08 -2.03
N GLY A 320 -2.98 6.53 -0.98
CA GLY A 320 -2.88 7.14 0.33
C GLY A 320 -1.69 8.10 0.43
N ARG A 321 -1.84 9.14 1.25
CA ARG A 321 -0.77 10.04 1.67
C ARG A 321 -0.62 9.98 3.19
N TYR A 322 0.58 9.65 3.66
CA TYR A 322 0.93 9.53 5.08
C TYR A 322 1.77 10.74 5.51
N THR A 323 1.37 11.44 6.58
CA THR A 323 2.21 12.47 7.20
C THR A 323 3.37 11.79 7.93
N LEU A 324 4.61 12.20 7.62
CA LEU A 324 5.83 11.62 8.20
C LEU A 324 6.26 12.35 9.47
N PRO A 325 6.74 11.65 10.51
CA PRO A 325 7.26 12.28 11.72
C PRO A 325 8.53 13.10 11.48
N CYS A 326 9.28 12.82 10.42
CA CYS A 326 10.46 13.59 9.99
C CYS A 326 10.13 14.76 9.05
N GLY A 327 8.86 15.08 8.89
CA GLY A 327 8.37 16.13 7.99
C GLY A 327 8.10 15.63 6.58
N GLY A 328 7.20 16.32 5.87
CA GLY A 328 6.76 15.94 4.54
C GLY A 328 5.80 14.75 4.52
N TYR A 329 5.71 14.08 3.38
CA TYR A 329 4.72 13.06 3.13
C TYR A 329 5.34 11.84 2.44
N ALA A 330 4.78 10.66 2.72
CA ALA A 330 4.94 9.47 1.89
C ALA A 330 3.64 9.15 1.16
N TRP A 331 3.78 8.52 -0.01
CA TRP A 331 2.69 8.06 -0.84
C TRP A 331 2.71 6.55 -0.96
N GLY A 332 1.56 5.92 -0.90
CA GLY A 332 1.44 4.46 -1.02
C GLY A 332 0.04 3.98 -0.69
N ASN A 333 -0.06 2.71 -0.36
CA ASN A 333 -1.30 2.13 0.15
C ASN A 333 -0.98 0.96 1.08
N GLY A 334 -1.96 0.57 1.87
CA GLY A 334 -1.93 -0.65 2.65
C GLY A 334 -2.91 -1.67 2.11
N GLY A 335 -2.77 -2.89 2.58
CA GLY A 335 -3.70 -3.97 2.28
C GLY A 335 -3.90 -4.83 3.51
N THR A 336 -5.14 -5.19 3.79
CA THR A 336 -5.50 -6.12 4.87
C THR A 336 -6.47 -7.15 4.32
N THR A 337 -6.14 -8.40 4.52
CA THR A 337 -7.04 -9.53 4.32
C THR A 337 -6.78 -10.55 5.42
N ARG A 338 -7.56 -11.61 5.48
CA ARG A 338 -7.37 -12.62 6.52
C ARG A 338 -5.98 -13.25 6.41
N GLY A 339 -5.25 -13.21 7.50
CA GLY A 339 -3.89 -13.76 7.61
C GLY A 339 -2.77 -12.87 7.08
N PHE A 340 -3.05 -11.74 6.42
CA PHE A 340 -2.01 -10.92 5.79
C PHE A 340 -2.30 -9.43 5.91
N GLN A 341 -1.25 -8.65 6.20
CA GLN A 341 -1.29 -7.19 6.11
C GLN A 341 -0.04 -6.67 5.42
N THR A 342 -0.23 -5.65 4.61
CA THR A 342 0.83 -4.99 3.84
C THR A 342 0.75 -3.48 4.03
N LEU A 343 1.88 -2.79 3.97
CA LEU A 343 1.93 -1.34 4.00
C LEU A 343 3.11 -0.87 3.15
N SER A 344 2.82 -0.08 2.12
CA SER A 344 3.85 0.52 1.27
C SER A 344 3.84 2.04 1.42
N GLY A 345 5.03 2.64 1.45
CA GLY A 345 5.19 4.08 1.44
C GLY A 345 6.48 4.50 0.74
N LEU A 346 6.40 5.55 -0.06
CA LEU A 346 7.53 6.10 -0.80
C LEU A 346 7.57 7.61 -0.66
N THR A 347 8.78 8.15 -0.56
CA THR A 347 9.04 9.59 -0.61
C THR A 347 9.64 9.97 -1.96
N THR A 348 9.29 11.15 -2.46
CA THR A 348 9.83 11.71 -3.71
C THR A 348 10.40 13.10 -3.47
N ASP A 349 11.21 13.59 -4.40
CA ASP A 349 11.79 14.95 -4.38
C ASP A 349 10.84 16.03 -4.95
N GLY A 350 9.59 15.66 -5.22
CA GLY A 350 8.61 16.53 -5.88
C GLY A 350 8.73 16.56 -7.42
N GLY A 351 9.86 16.15 -7.99
CA GLY A 351 10.06 15.98 -9.43
C GLY A 351 9.83 14.55 -9.94
N GLY A 352 9.34 13.67 -9.08
CA GLY A 352 9.05 12.26 -9.43
C GLY A 352 10.20 11.29 -9.14
N ARG A 353 11.39 11.78 -8.74
CA ARG A 353 12.47 10.88 -8.32
C ARG A 353 12.14 10.31 -6.94
N VAL A 354 12.07 9.00 -6.85
CA VAL A 354 11.89 8.30 -5.57
C VAL A 354 13.15 8.43 -4.73
N LEU A 355 13.00 8.94 -3.51
CA LEU A 355 14.08 9.13 -2.55
C LEU A 355 14.24 7.91 -1.64
N ARG A 356 13.13 7.36 -1.17
CA ARG A 356 13.08 6.15 -0.36
C ARG A 356 11.80 5.41 -0.63
N ALA A 357 11.86 4.08 -0.56
CA ALA A 357 10.71 3.21 -0.67
C ALA A 357 10.77 2.14 0.43
N VAL A 358 9.65 1.91 1.07
CA VAL A 358 9.51 0.88 2.11
C VAL A 358 8.22 0.12 1.84
N THR A 359 8.32 -1.21 1.80
CA THR A 359 7.17 -2.11 1.85
C THR A 359 7.34 -3.04 3.04
N ILE A 360 6.33 -3.11 3.89
CA ILE A 360 6.25 -3.99 5.05
C ILE A 360 5.10 -4.96 4.84
N GLU A 361 5.33 -6.21 5.20
CA GLU A 361 4.33 -7.25 5.18
C GLU A 361 4.43 -8.06 6.47
N VAL A 362 3.27 -8.39 7.03
CA VAL A 362 3.14 -9.29 8.16
C VAL A 362 2.20 -10.42 7.79
N ASN A 363 2.55 -11.61 8.20
CA ASN A 363 1.79 -12.82 7.94
C ASN A 363 0.71 -13.08 9.01
N SER A 364 0.08 -12.01 9.45
CA SER A 364 -1.04 -12.05 10.36
C SER A 364 -2.01 -10.90 10.12
N THR A 365 -3.25 -11.12 10.48
CA THR A 365 -4.22 -10.02 10.63
C THR A 365 -4.36 -9.75 12.11
N PHE A 366 -3.91 -8.55 12.55
CA PHE A 366 -4.17 -8.13 13.91
C PHE A 366 -5.64 -7.72 14.09
N GLY A 367 -6.10 -7.90 15.31
CA GLY A 367 -7.37 -7.36 15.75
C GLY A 367 -7.36 -5.81 15.79
N PRO A 368 -8.44 -5.18 16.21
CA PRO A 368 -8.55 -3.72 16.29
C PRO A 368 -7.77 -3.15 17.50
N ARG A 369 -6.47 -3.48 17.62
CA ARG A 369 -5.59 -2.99 18.68
C ARG A 369 -4.79 -1.77 18.20
N PRO A 370 -5.04 -0.56 18.74
CA PRO A 370 -4.35 0.65 18.27
C PRO A 370 -2.83 0.59 18.38
N ALA A 371 -2.28 -0.13 19.37
CA ALA A 371 -0.83 -0.28 19.56
C ALA A 371 -0.18 -1.01 18.38
N GLU A 372 -0.77 -2.11 17.92
CA GLU A 372 -0.26 -2.88 16.77
C GLU A 372 -0.26 -2.06 15.48
N ALA A 373 -1.32 -1.28 15.26
CA ALA A 373 -1.38 -0.35 14.13
C ALA A 373 -0.27 0.71 14.23
N ALA A 374 -0.01 1.26 15.43
CA ALA A 374 1.06 2.22 15.66
C ALA A 374 2.44 1.62 15.40
N HIS A 375 2.71 0.39 15.86
CA HIS A 375 3.99 -0.30 15.62
C HIS A 375 4.18 -0.63 14.12
N PHE A 376 3.11 -0.99 13.41
CA PHE A 376 3.16 -1.24 11.97
C PHE A 376 3.54 0.03 11.19
N PHE A 377 2.94 1.19 11.53
CA PHE A 377 3.36 2.47 10.96
C PHE A 377 4.75 2.90 11.42
N ALA A 378 5.14 2.63 12.68
CA ALA A 378 6.48 2.92 13.17
C ALA A 378 7.56 2.17 12.37
N ALA A 379 7.29 0.92 11.97
CA ALA A 379 8.19 0.15 11.12
C ALA A 379 8.33 0.79 9.72
N LEU A 380 7.22 1.28 9.12
CA LEU A 380 7.28 2.04 7.87
C LEU A 380 8.13 3.31 8.01
N PHE A 381 7.90 4.07 9.08
CA PHE A 381 8.59 5.34 9.32
C PHE A 381 10.07 5.15 9.64
N ALA A 382 10.45 4.05 10.34
CA ALA A 382 11.84 3.72 10.58
C ALA A 382 12.66 3.57 9.27
N GLY A 383 12.03 3.06 8.21
CA GLY A 383 12.66 2.95 6.90
C GLY A 383 12.61 4.23 6.06
N LEU A 384 11.56 5.05 6.21
CA LEU A 384 11.38 6.29 5.45
C LEU A 384 12.10 7.49 6.08
N CYS A 385 12.16 7.55 7.42
CA CYS A 385 12.75 8.62 8.21
C CYS A 385 14.04 8.14 8.87
N PRO A 386 15.20 8.17 8.19
CA PRO A 386 16.45 7.82 8.85
C PRO A 386 16.72 8.79 9.99
N ARG A 387 17.18 8.28 11.12
CA ARG A 387 17.73 9.14 12.18
C ARG A 387 18.96 9.84 11.61
N SER A 388 19.02 11.18 11.74
CA SER A 388 20.19 12.01 11.42
C SER A 388 21.40 11.63 12.27
#